data_4363423b4d786ba79634cbbe11e48961
#
_entry.id   4363423b4d786ba79634cbbe11e48961
#
_cell.length_a   1.000
_cell.length_b   1.000
_cell.length_c   1.000
_cell.angle_alpha   90.00
_cell.angle_beta   90.00
_cell.angle_gamma   90.00
#
_symmetry.space_group_name_H-M   'P 1'
#
loop_
_entity.id
_entity.type
_entity.pdbx_description
1 polymer ?
#
loop_
_entity_poly.entity_id
_entity_poly.type
_entity_poly.pdbx_seq_one_letter_code
_entity_poly.pdbx_strand_id
1 'polypeptide(L)'
;MSSEFFKKFSGLFYFTQLLRTPPIESGQANSELRTYHLTRRNFFRWILGLSFLPVFPFYVRETGANSYSASRGERRSIAEFFKGEELSYEVGFWLFKRAALGKLSFKEMEKKGRYMAILQAETLGVLGFVVRYRVDTYRAVMEEVEGGRRLRSLSFEEDVKIGERLRRKTHLFDYQKMKWIQTKLKKDGTLVKTEEGIPSGKIYDDFLTASYNFRYGVYGEIDRGKRYSVATFPKKGSSAYEVSIVSREEEERRRRSEKLKDGKEYYLKLALDPEITHSKEGLIEGWLSKELYPTEGSIRDVVLFGDVTGRLIHKVRS
;
A
#
# COMPACT_ATOMS: atom_id res chain seq x y z
N MET A 1 -8.21 -30.39 -17.42
CA MET A 1 -8.86 -29.45 -16.47
C MET A 1 -9.47 -30.28 -15.35
N SER A 2 -8.93 -30.18 -14.13
CA SER A 2 -9.27 -31.11 -13.06
C SER A 2 -10.62 -30.78 -12.43
N SER A 3 -11.30 -31.82 -11.92
CA SER A 3 -12.61 -31.72 -11.26
C SER A 3 -12.64 -30.78 -10.05
N GLU A 4 -11.48 -30.45 -9.46
CA GLU A 4 -11.32 -29.47 -8.39
C GLU A 4 -11.52 -28.03 -8.86
N PHE A 5 -11.21 -27.71 -10.12
CA PHE A 5 -11.45 -26.39 -10.69
C PHE A 5 -12.97 -26.07 -10.72
N PHE A 6 -13.78 -27.05 -11.14
CA PHE A 6 -15.23 -26.89 -11.19
C PHE A 6 -15.88 -26.82 -9.80
N LYS A 7 -15.36 -27.56 -8.80
CA LYS A 7 -15.89 -27.48 -7.43
C LYS A 7 -15.66 -26.10 -6.78
N LYS A 8 -14.52 -25.48 -7.05
CA LYS A 8 -14.23 -24.12 -6.53
C LYS A 8 -15.03 -23.03 -7.26
N PHE A 9 -15.28 -23.20 -8.55
CA PHE A 9 -16.13 -22.29 -9.33
C PHE A 9 -17.62 -22.44 -9.03
N SER A 10 -18.10 -23.67 -8.74
CA SER A 10 -19.49 -23.89 -8.33
C SER A 10 -19.81 -23.20 -6.99
N GLY A 11 -18.85 -23.11 -6.08
CA GLY A 11 -18.98 -22.32 -4.86
C GLY A 11 -19.24 -20.83 -5.13
N LEU A 12 -18.59 -20.26 -6.14
CA LEU A 12 -18.81 -18.86 -6.57
C LEU A 12 -20.17 -18.68 -7.26
N PHE A 13 -20.62 -19.68 -8.03
CA PHE A 13 -21.93 -19.67 -8.71
C PHE A 13 -23.10 -19.89 -7.73
N TYR A 14 -22.94 -20.78 -6.75
CA TYR A 14 -23.93 -20.97 -5.67
C TYR A 14 -24.06 -19.70 -4.83
N PHE A 15 -23.00 -18.97 -4.62
CA PHE A 15 -23.03 -17.72 -3.88
C PHE A 15 -23.81 -16.60 -4.61
N THR A 16 -23.78 -16.59 -5.94
CA THR A 16 -24.58 -15.66 -6.75
C THR A 16 -26.07 -16.04 -6.79
N GLN A 17 -26.43 -17.32 -6.66
CA GLN A 17 -27.83 -17.76 -6.59
C GLN A 17 -28.44 -17.53 -5.20
N LEU A 18 -27.71 -17.72 -4.12
CA LEU A 18 -28.19 -17.44 -2.74
C LEU A 18 -28.53 -15.95 -2.52
N LEU A 19 -28.08 -15.06 -3.40
CA LEU A 19 -28.42 -13.65 -3.35
C LEU A 19 -29.76 -13.30 -4.03
N ARG A 20 -30.49 -14.28 -4.57
CA ARG A 20 -31.75 -14.06 -5.31
C ARG A 20 -33.02 -14.48 -4.55
N THR A 21 -32.95 -15.03 -3.34
CA THR A 21 -34.13 -15.41 -2.55
C THR A 21 -34.69 -14.22 -1.75
N PRO A 22 -36.05 -14.04 -1.73
CA PRO A 22 -36.72 -12.99 -0.95
C PRO A 22 -36.66 -13.31 0.56
N PRO A 23 -36.94 -12.32 1.43
CA PRO A 23 -36.86 -12.50 2.88
C PRO A 23 -38.00 -13.42 3.39
N ILE A 24 -37.66 -14.41 4.19
CA ILE A 24 -38.62 -15.22 4.96
C ILE A 24 -38.78 -14.52 6.31
N GLU A 25 -40.08 -14.38 6.69
CA GLU A 25 -40.55 -13.79 7.93
C GLU A 25 -40.20 -14.60 9.18
N SER A 26 -40.23 -13.89 10.29
CA SER A 26 -39.89 -14.25 11.66
C SER A 26 -40.55 -15.51 12.24
N GLY A 27 -39.80 -16.25 13.07
CA GLY A 27 -40.33 -17.28 14.00
C GLY A 27 -39.26 -17.92 14.88
N GLN A 28 -39.16 -17.47 16.12
CA GLN A 28 -38.68 -18.12 17.35
C GLN A 28 -37.37 -18.90 17.42
N ALA A 29 -36.51 -18.34 18.27
CA ALA A 29 -35.57 -18.86 19.26
C ALA A 29 -35.15 -20.35 19.28
N ASN A 30 -33.84 -20.63 19.23
CA ASN A 30 -33.01 -21.06 20.37
C ASN A 30 -31.54 -21.36 19.97
N SER A 31 -30.65 -20.95 20.87
CA SER A 31 -29.34 -21.44 21.24
C SER A 31 -28.26 -21.74 20.19
N GLU A 32 -27.20 -20.96 20.29
CA GLU A 32 -25.78 -21.36 20.15
C GLU A 32 -25.34 -22.02 18.84
N LEU A 33 -25.25 -21.21 17.83
CA LEU A 33 -24.18 -21.24 16.82
C LEU A 33 -24.09 -19.84 16.24
N ARG A 34 -23.06 -19.06 16.58
CA ARG A 34 -22.76 -17.78 15.93
C ARG A 34 -22.35 -18.06 14.48
N THR A 35 -23.31 -18.35 13.66
CA THR A 35 -23.17 -18.33 12.21
C THR A 35 -23.10 -16.87 11.81
N TYR A 36 -21.92 -16.42 11.40
CA TYR A 36 -21.75 -15.09 10.82
C TYR A 36 -22.56 -15.06 9.52
N HIS A 37 -23.77 -14.53 9.56
CA HIS A 37 -24.54 -14.21 8.37
C HIS A 37 -23.83 -13.09 7.60
N LEU A 38 -23.01 -13.49 6.63
CA LEU A 38 -22.44 -12.60 5.61
C LEU A 38 -23.58 -12.11 4.71
N THR A 39 -24.23 -11.01 5.10
CA THR A 39 -25.21 -10.38 4.21
C THR A 39 -24.49 -9.78 2.99
N ARG A 40 -25.18 -9.74 1.83
CA ARG A 40 -24.70 -9.08 0.60
C ARG A 40 -24.07 -7.71 0.85
N ARG A 41 -24.62 -6.96 1.81
CA ARG A 41 -24.15 -5.65 2.24
C ARG A 41 -22.80 -5.73 2.95
N ASN A 42 -22.52 -6.80 3.70
CA ASN A 42 -21.25 -7.04 4.38
C ASN A 42 -20.20 -7.57 3.41
N PHE A 43 -20.54 -8.45 2.48
CA PHE A 43 -19.65 -8.91 1.42
C PHE A 43 -19.10 -7.74 0.59
N PHE A 44 -19.99 -6.84 0.12
CA PHE A 44 -19.52 -5.64 -0.59
C PHE A 44 -18.78 -4.64 0.31
N ARG A 45 -19.09 -4.58 1.60
CA ARG A 45 -18.28 -3.78 2.55
C ARG A 45 -16.89 -4.37 2.73
N TRP A 46 -16.75 -5.70 2.69
CA TRP A 46 -15.47 -6.38 2.77
C TRP A 46 -14.64 -6.17 1.50
N ILE A 47 -15.22 -6.35 0.32
CA ILE A 47 -14.55 -6.02 -0.95
C ILE A 47 -14.20 -4.53 -1.02
N LEU A 48 -15.05 -3.66 -0.49
CA LEU A 48 -14.84 -2.21 -0.45
C LEU A 48 -13.82 -1.77 0.62
N GLY A 49 -13.57 -2.61 1.61
CA GLY A 49 -12.55 -2.40 2.63
C GLY A 49 -11.14 -2.80 2.21
N LEU A 50 -11.00 -3.57 1.13
CA LEU A 50 -9.74 -3.73 0.44
C LEU A 50 -9.37 -2.40 -0.25
N SER A 51 -9.01 -1.41 0.57
CA SER A 51 -8.05 -0.44 0.12
C SER A 51 -6.86 -1.28 -0.30
N PHE A 52 -6.57 -1.36 -1.60
CA PHE A 52 -5.29 -1.83 -2.05
C PHE A 52 -4.27 -1.02 -1.27
N LEU A 53 -3.79 -1.58 -0.17
CA LEU A 53 -2.58 -1.05 0.41
C LEU A 53 -1.57 -1.21 -0.70
N PRO A 54 -1.00 -0.11 -1.18
CA PRO A 54 0.04 -0.22 -2.15
C PRO A 54 1.07 -1.17 -1.56
N VAL A 55 1.37 -2.22 -2.29
CA VAL A 55 2.56 -3.01 -2.03
C VAL A 55 3.69 -2.01 -2.07
N PHE A 56 4.14 -1.62 -0.88
CA PHE A 56 5.09 -0.51 -0.74
C PHE A 56 6.32 -0.81 -1.56
N PRO A 57 6.64 0.09 -2.42
CA PRO A 57 7.85 0.03 -3.19
C PRO A 57 9.02 0.60 -2.41
N PHE A 58 9.99 -0.22 -2.12
CA PHE A 58 11.23 0.15 -1.47
C PHE A 58 12.46 -0.20 -2.32
N TYR A 59 13.50 0.56 -2.22
CA TYR A 59 14.64 0.50 -3.11
C TYR A 59 16.01 0.49 -2.43
N VAL A 60 17.00 -0.31 -2.84
CA VAL A 60 18.40 -0.26 -2.36
C VAL A 60 19.45 -0.25 -3.47
N ARG A 61 20.50 0.50 -3.23
CA ARG A 61 21.69 0.62 -4.05
C ARG A 61 22.66 -0.55 -3.79
N GLU A 62 23.25 -1.10 -4.82
CA GLU A 62 24.45 -1.92 -4.70
C GLU A 62 25.62 -1.12 -4.16
N THR A 63 26.15 -1.53 -3.05
CA THR A 63 27.54 -1.31 -2.80
C THR A 63 28.28 -2.49 -3.42
N GLY A 64 28.76 -2.33 -4.65
CA GLY A 64 29.97 -3.03 -5.02
C GLY A 64 30.96 -2.75 -3.90
N ALA A 65 31.76 -3.73 -3.52
CA ALA A 65 32.81 -3.60 -2.53
C ALA A 65 33.91 -2.63 -3.04
N ASN A 66 33.54 -1.39 -3.19
CA ASN A 66 34.42 -0.25 -3.19
C ASN A 66 34.00 0.55 -1.98
N SER A 67 34.90 0.56 -0.99
CA SER A 67 34.93 1.53 0.08
C SER A 67 34.92 2.92 -0.54
N TYR A 68 33.75 3.40 -0.93
CA TYR A 68 33.52 4.82 -1.09
C TYR A 68 33.42 5.38 0.34
N SER A 69 34.56 5.74 0.90
CA SER A 69 34.57 6.92 1.73
C SER A 69 34.15 8.05 0.79
N ALA A 70 32.82 8.22 0.66
CA ALA A 70 32.26 9.34 -0.02
C ALA A 70 32.65 10.56 0.79
N SER A 71 33.75 11.20 0.34
CA SER A 71 33.95 12.61 0.55
C SER A 71 32.58 13.26 0.51
N ARG A 72 32.30 14.22 1.40
CA ARG A 72 31.09 15.07 1.46
C ARG A 72 30.90 15.90 0.17
N GLY A 73 30.96 15.26 -0.99
CA GLY A 73 30.58 15.79 -2.27
C GLY A 73 29.06 15.75 -2.38
N GLU A 74 28.46 16.79 -2.86
CA GLU A 74 27.06 17.12 -3.07
C GLU A 74 26.20 15.87 -3.32
N ARG A 75 25.53 15.37 -2.27
CA ARG A 75 24.47 14.37 -2.45
C ARG A 75 23.34 15.07 -3.18
N ARG A 76 22.94 14.52 -4.32
CA ARG A 76 21.69 14.94 -4.99
C ARG A 76 20.56 15.03 -3.96
N SER A 77 19.71 16.05 -4.08
CA SER A 77 18.53 16.15 -3.22
C SER A 77 17.63 14.92 -3.38
N ILE A 78 16.78 14.67 -2.41
CA ILE A 78 15.84 13.54 -2.48
C ILE A 78 14.93 13.64 -3.69
N ALA A 79 14.51 14.85 -4.06
CA ALA A 79 13.67 15.07 -5.23
C ALA A 79 14.41 14.81 -6.55
N GLU A 80 15.66 15.27 -6.66
CA GLU A 80 16.50 14.95 -7.82
C GLU A 80 16.78 13.46 -7.94
N PHE A 81 16.90 12.77 -6.80
CA PHE A 81 17.13 11.32 -6.79
C PHE A 81 15.94 10.54 -7.36
N PHE A 82 14.70 11.00 -7.16
CA PHE A 82 13.49 10.33 -7.64
C PHE A 82 12.85 10.99 -8.86
N LYS A 83 13.40 12.06 -9.37
CA LYS A 83 12.83 12.81 -10.51
C LYS A 83 12.55 11.88 -11.69
N GLY A 84 11.31 11.96 -12.20
CA GLY A 84 10.87 11.18 -13.36
C GLY A 84 10.70 9.67 -13.09
N GLU A 85 10.69 9.24 -11.82
CA GLU A 85 10.46 7.83 -11.54
C GLU A 85 9.03 7.41 -11.89
N GLU A 86 8.93 6.34 -12.70
CA GLU A 86 7.68 5.62 -12.96
C GLU A 86 7.90 4.13 -12.76
N LEU A 87 7.05 3.49 -11.96
CA LEU A 87 7.08 2.07 -11.66
C LEU A 87 5.70 1.46 -11.95
N SER A 88 5.67 0.39 -12.74
CA SER A 88 4.44 -0.32 -13.06
C SER A 88 4.46 -1.71 -12.46
N TYR A 89 3.34 -2.11 -11.87
CA TYR A 89 3.18 -3.36 -11.15
C TYR A 89 2.03 -4.17 -11.69
N GLU A 90 2.23 -5.47 -11.71
CA GLU A 90 1.17 -6.45 -11.91
C GLU A 90 0.79 -7.04 -10.55
N VAL A 91 -0.50 -7.05 -10.24
CA VAL A 91 -1.03 -7.57 -8.99
C VAL A 91 -1.80 -8.86 -9.28
N GLY A 92 -1.47 -9.89 -8.53
CA GLY A 92 -2.14 -11.18 -8.60
C GLY A 92 -2.68 -11.60 -7.23
N PHE A 93 -3.68 -12.47 -7.22
CA PHE A 93 -4.12 -13.15 -6.02
C PHE A 93 -4.72 -14.50 -6.40
N TRP A 94 -4.51 -15.49 -5.54
CA TRP A 94 -5.01 -16.85 -5.70
C TRP A 94 -4.72 -17.41 -7.11
N LEU A 95 -5.76 -17.69 -7.94
CA LEU A 95 -5.62 -18.22 -9.30
C LEU A 95 -5.43 -17.12 -10.37
N PHE A 96 -5.65 -15.86 -10.03
CA PHE A 96 -5.55 -14.74 -10.96
C PHE A 96 -4.15 -14.14 -10.90
N LYS A 97 -3.30 -14.49 -11.86
CA LYS A 97 -1.93 -13.96 -11.94
C LYS A 97 -1.90 -12.46 -12.23
N ARG A 98 -2.92 -11.93 -12.93
CA ARG A 98 -3.04 -10.54 -13.34
C ARG A 98 -4.45 -10.03 -13.03
N ALA A 99 -4.67 -9.74 -11.76
CA ALA A 99 -5.97 -9.29 -11.24
C ALA A 99 -6.11 -7.76 -11.27
N ALA A 100 -4.99 -7.04 -11.16
CA ALA A 100 -4.93 -5.59 -11.22
C ALA A 100 -3.58 -5.12 -11.77
N LEU A 101 -3.54 -3.84 -12.18
CA LEU A 101 -2.32 -3.11 -12.50
C LEU A 101 -2.15 -1.96 -11.52
N GLY A 102 -0.91 -1.69 -11.12
CA GLY A 102 -0.52 -0.56 -10.30
C GLY A 102 0.50 0.31 -11.03
N LYS A 103 0.40 1.62 -10.89
CA LYS A 103 1.41 2.57 -11.39
C LYS A 103 1.75 3.56 -10.28
N LEU A 104 3.04 3.68 -9.97
CA LEU A 104 3.58 4.71 -9.09
C LEU A 104 4.43 5.68 -9.91
N SER A 105 4.23 6.97 -9.72
CA SER A 105 5.03 8.02 -10.37
C SER A 105 5.41 9.11 -9.39
N PHE A 106 6.59 9.73 -9.63
CA PHE A 106 7.08 10.89 -8.90
C PHE A 106 7.45 12.01 -9.88
N LYS A 107 6.91 13.20 -9.67
CA LYS A 107 7.14 14.33 -10.57
C LYS A 107 7.19 15.67 -9.82
N GLU A 108 7.95 16.59 -10.38
CA GLU A 108 7.95 17.98 -9.95
C GLU A 108 6.64 18.66 -10.35
N MET A 109 6.15 19.56 -9.50
CA MET A 109 4.99 20.39 -9.78
C MET A 109 5.42 21.74 -10.34
N GLU A 110 4.49 22.49 -10.96
CA GLU A 110 4.74 23.85 -11.44
C GLU A 110 5.28 24.77 -10.35
N LYS A 111 4.79 24.62 -9.14
CA LYS A 111 5.32 25.35 -7.98
C LYS A 111 6.66 24.78 -7.58
N LYS A 112 7.74 25.51 -7.82
CA LYS A 112 9.12 25.13 -7.48
C LYS A 112 9.26 24.62 -6.03
N GLY A 113 10.00 23.54 -5.87
CA GLY A 113 10.23 22.90 -4.56
C GLY A 113 9.05 22.07 -4.05
N ARG A 114 8.02 21.86 -4.90
CA ARG A 114 6.92 20.94 -4.63
C ARG A 114 6.91 19.79 -5.61
N TYR A 115 6.58 18.63 -5.08
CA TYR A 115 6.59 17.36 -5.78
C TYR A 115 5.30 16.62 -5.53
N MET A 116 4.91 15.77 -6.48
CA MET A 116 3.73 14.94 -6.37
C MET A 116 4.09 13.48 -6.65
N ALA A 117 3.73 12.61 -5.72
CA ALA A 117 3.69 11.18 -5.98
C ALA A 117 2.25 10.75 -6.23
N ILE A 118 2.05 9.89 -7.23
CA ILE A 118 0.74 9.32 -7.56
C ILE A 118 0.90 7.80 -7.61
N LEU A 119 0.10 7.11 -6.82
CA LEU A 119 -0.10 5.66 -6.94
C LEU A 119 -1.52 5.42 -7.42
N GLN A 120 -1.66 4.77 -8.56
CA GLN A 120 -2.95 4.33 -9.10
C GLN A 120 -2.95 2.81 -9.22
N ALA A 121 -4.04 2.18 -8.82
CA ALA A 121 -4.28 0.76 -9.01
C ALA A 121 -5.66 0.55 -9.61
N GLU A 122 -5.75 -0.33 -10.61
CA GLU A 122 -7.00 -0.66 -11.29
C GLU A 122 -7.18 -2.17 -11.41
N THR A 123 -8.38 -2.64 -11.13
CA THR A 123 -8.74 -4.06 -11.26
C THR A 123 -9.06 -4.42 -12.70
N LEU A 124 -8.66 -5.61 -13.13
CA LEU A 124 -8.75 -6.09 -14.51
C LEU A 124 -9.64 -7.32 -14.67
N GLY A 125 -10.06 -7.56 -15.91
CA GLY A 125 -10.71 -8.79 -16.34
C GLY A 125 -11.92 -9.18 -15.53
N VAL A 126 -12.05 -10.48 -15.21
CA VAL A 126 -13.20 -11.02 -14.44
C VAL A 126 -13.28 -10.40 -13.06
N LEU A 127 -12.16 -10.18 -12.38
CA LEU A 127 -12.16 -9.50 -11.09
C LEU A 127 -12.67 -8.06 -11.24
N GLY A 128 -12.17 -7.32 -12.24
CA GLY A 128 -12.64 -5.96 -12.53
C GLY A 128 -14.15 -5.93 -12.69
N PHE A 129 -14.72 -6.85 -13.45
CA PHE A 129 -16.17 -6.97 -13.60
C PHE A 129 -16.88 -7.22 -12.27
N VAL A 130 -16.42 -8.18 -11.46
CA VAL A 130 -17.04 -8.53 -10.16
C VAL A 130 -16.99 -7.36 -9.18
N VAL A 131 -15.87 -6.63 -9.12
CA VAL A 131 -15.71 -5.46 -8.24
C VAL A 131 -16.08 -4.13 -8.92
N ARG A 132 -16.74 -4.17 -10.09
CA ARG A 132 -17.21 -3.01 -10.85
C ARG A 132 -16.08 -2.08 -11.28
N TYR A 133 -14.99 -2.64 -11.78
CA TYR A 133 -13.80 -1.91 -12.25
C TYR A 133 -13.33 -0.85 -11.25
N ARG A 134 -12.91 -1.35 -10.09
CA ARG A 134 -12.39 -0.50 -9.03
C ARG A 134 -11.08 0.15 -9.46
N VAL A 135 -11.00 1.46 -9.25
CA VAL A 135 -9.77 2.26 -9.42
C VAL A 135 -9.50 2.99 -8.11
N ASP A 136 -8.33 2.76 -7.55
CA ASP A 136 -7.83 3.45 -6.37
C ASP A 136 -6.72 4.41 -6.82
N THR A 137 -6.82 5.67 -6.44
CA THR A 137 -5.80 6.68 -6.74
C THR A 137 -5.41 7.39 -5.45
N TYR A 138 -4.12 7.37 -5.16
CA TYR A 138 -3.52 8.05 -4.02
C TYR A 138 -2.59 9.13 -4.55
N ARG A 139 -2.70 10.35 -4.04
CA ARG A 139 -1.86 11.48 -4.42
C ARG A 139 -1.27 12.10 -3.17
N ALA A 140 0.05 12.21 -3.13
CA ALA A 140 0.78 12.91 -2.10
C ALA A 140 1.43 14.15 -2.70
N VAL A 141 1.14 15.31 -2.16
CA VAL A 141 1.86 16.55 -2.44
C VAL A 141 2.84 16.77 -1.30
N MET A 142 4.10 17.00 -1.64
CA MET A 142 5.18 17.10 -0.69
C MET A 142 6.15 18.23 -1.07
N GLU A 143 6.97 18.65 -0.12
CA GLU A 143 8.04 19.61 -0.33
C GLU A 143 9.36 19.10 0.24
N GLU A 144 10.48 19.56 -0.32
CA GLU A 144 11.79 19.31 0.25
C GLU A 144 12.02 20.16 1.49
N VAL A 145 12.55 19.52 2.53
CA VAL A 145 12.99 20.15 3.77
C VAL A 145 14.38 19.66 4.16
N GLU A 146 14.96 20.18 5.23
CA GLU A 146 16.27 19.78 5.73
C GLU A 146 17.37 19.87 4.66
N GLY A 147 17.34 20.91 3.83
CA GLY A 147 18.31 21.10 2.76
C GLY A 147 18.23 20.04 1.65
N GLY A 148 17.03 19.59 1.30
CA GLY A 148 16.80 18.58 0.26
C GLY A 148 17.05 17.13 0.70
N ARG A 149 17.20 16.90 2.01
CA ARG A 149 17.48 15.54 2.54
C ARG A 149 16.23 14.77 2.96
N ARG A 150 15.08 15.44 3.01
CA ARG A 150 13.79 14.87 3.41
C ARG A 150 12.65 15.47 2.61
N LEU A 151 11.64 14.66 2.31
CA LEU A 151 10.33 15.12 1.87
C LEU A 151 9.39 15.26 3.07
N ARG A 152 8.55 16.29 3.06
CA ARG A 152 7.52 16.54 4.06
C ARG A 152 6.16 16.58 3.39
N SER A 153 5.21 15.78 3.86
CA SER A 153 3.84 15.76 3.35
C SER A 153 3.16 17.11 3.55
N LEU A 154 2.51 17.62 2.51
CA LEU A 154 1.64 18.81 2.58
C LEU A 154 0.18 18.42 2.45
N SER A 155 -0.13 17.48 1.57
CA SER A 155 -1.46 16.90 1.47
C SER A 155 -1.38 15.47 0.96
N PHE A 156 -2.38 14.68 1.36
CA PHE A 156 -2.56 13.32 0.88
C PHE A 156 -4.04 13.09 0.55
N GLU A 157 -4.31 12.62 -0.66
CA GLU A 157 -5.65 12.35 -1.16
C GLU A 157 -5.83 10.87 -1.49
N GLU A 158 -6.92 10.30 -0.99
CA GLU A 158 -7.36 8.93 -1.25
C GLU A 158 -8.65 8.99 -2.08
N ASP A 159 -8.60 8.63 -3.36
CA ASP A 159 -9.74 8.48 -4.25
C ASP A 159 -9.99 7.01 -4.54
N VAL A 160 -11.16 6.50 -4.20
CA VAL A 160 -11.58 5.13 -4.50
C VAL A 160 -12.84 5.19 -5.35
N LYS A 161 -12.70 4.82 -6.62
CA LYS A 161 -13.82 4.74 -7.59
C LYS A 161 -14.24 3.29 -7.76
N ILE A 162 -15.56 3.02 -7.66
CA ILE A 162 -16.15 1.70 -7.85
C ILE A 162 -17.42 1.85 -8.70
N GLY A 163 -17.30 1.52 -9.98
CA GLY A 163 -18.31 1.92 -10.96
C GLY A 163 -18.47 3.43 -10.96
N GLU A 164 -19.67 3.93 -10.74
CA GLU A 164 -19.96 5.37 -10.68
C GLU A 164 -19.72 6.01 -9.30
N ARG A 165 -19.43 5.22 -8.28
CA ARG A 165 -19.28 5.72 -6.91
C ARG A 165 -17.85 6.14 -6.65
N LEU A 166 -17.67 7.41 -6.28
CA LEU A 166 -16.42 7.96 -5.81
C LEU A 166 -16.46 8.13 -4.28
N ARG A 167 -15.40 7.70 -3.61
CA ARG A 167 -15.10 8.04 -2.21
C ARG A 167 -13.83 8.85 -2.22
N ARG A 168 -13.89 10.01 -1.59
CA ARG A 168 -12.72 10.89 -1.46
C ARG A 168 -12.45 11.16 0.00
N LYS A 169 -11.17 11.11 0.34
CA LYS A 169 -10.65 11.48 1.63
C LYS A 169 -9.36 12.26 1.44
N THR A 170 -9.28 13.42 2.06
CA THR A 170 -8.13 14.31 1.93
C THR A 170 -7.55 14.59 3.30
N HIS A 171 -6.24 14.57 3.40
CA HIS A 171 -5.46 14.96 4.57
C HIS A 171 -4.62 16.18 4.20
N LEU A 172 -4.69 17.22 5.03
CA LEU A 172 -3.86 18.42 4.91
C LEU A 172 -2.99 18.54 6.16
N PHE A 173 -1.72 18.85 5.96
CA PHE A 173 -0.73 19.02 7.03
C PHE A 173 -0.28 20.48 7.05
N ASP A 174 -0.83 21.26 7.99
CA ASP A 174 -0.47 22.66 8.21
C ASP A 174 0.57 22.73 9.34
N TYR A 175 1.84 22.70 8.97
CA TYR A 175 2.94 22.75 9.94
C TYR A 175 3.16 24.17 10.53
N GLN A 176 2.60 25.22 9.93
CA GLN A 176 2.65 26.55 10.53
C GLN A 176 1.68 26.65 11.71
N LYS A 177 0.50 26.06 11.57
CA LYS A 177 -0.52 26.00 12.63
C LYS A 177 -0.43 24.73 13.46
N MET A 178 0.50 23.84 13.16
CA MET A 178 0.64 22.51 13.77
C MET A 178 -0.69 21.74 13.80
N LYS A 179 -1.36 21.67 12.64
CA LYS A 179 -2.67 21.04 12.48
C LYS A 179 -2.68 20.01 11.35
N TRP A 180 -3.29 18.89 11.65
CA TRP A 180 -3.66 17.90 10.65
C TRP A 180 -5.18 17.91 10.48
N ILE A 181 -5.62 18.09 9.22
CA ILE A 181 -7.02 18.23 8.87
C ILE A 181 -7.39 17.09 7.95
N GLN A 182 -8.37 16.30 8.33
CA GLN A 182 -8.95 15.27 7.49
C GLN A 182 -10.32 15.71 6.99
N THR A 183 -10.56 15.60 5.68
CA THR A 183 -11.88 15.81 5.07
C THR A 183 -12.31 14.52 4.40
N LYS A 184 -13.53 14.10 4.63
CA LYS A 184 -14.13 12.88 4.06
C LYS A 184 -15.47 13.19 3.41
N LEU A 185 -15.60 12.84 2.13
CA LEU A 185 -16.87 12.89 1.41
C LEU A 185 -17.70 11.66 1.76
N LYS A 186 -18.87 11.85 2.36
CA LYS A 186 -19.84 10.79 2.62
C LYS A 186 -20.63 10.44 1.36
N LYS A 187 -21.39 9.35 1.41
CA LYS A 187 -22.23 8.86 0.29
C LYS A 187 -23.37 9.80 -0.08
N ASP A 188 -23.85 10.58 0.88
CA ASP A 188 -24.91 11.58 0.74
C ASP A 188 -24.40 12.94 0.25
N GLY A 189 -23.11 13.05 -0.12
CA GLY A 189 -22.47 14.28 -0.52
C GLY A 189 -21.99 15.17 0.64
N THR A 190 -22.27 14.80 1.88
CA THR A 190 -21.83 15.57 3.06
C THR A 190 -20.31 15.50 3.23
N LEU A 191 -19.67 16.65 3.42
CA LEU A 191 -18.27 16.73 3.82
C LEU A 191 -18.15 16.70 5.35
N VAL A 192 -17.39 15.74 5.87
CA VAL A 192 -17.05 15.65 7.29
C VAL A 192 -15.60 16.07 7.45
N LYS A 193 -15.37 17.06 8.28
CA LYS A 193 -14.05 17.57 8.64
C LYS A 193 -13.70 17.11 10.04
N THR A 194 -12.48 16.61 10.22
CA THR A 194 -11.86 16.34 11.52
C THR A 194 -10.54 17.10 11.57
N GLU A 195 -10.22 17.68 12.70
CA GLU A 195 -9.00 18.47 12.89
C GLU A 195 -8.33 18.04 14.19
N GLU A 196 -7.02 17.77 14.12
CA GLU A 196 -6.20 17.35 15.24
C GLU A 196 -4.89 18.14 15.26
N GLY A 197 -4.31 18.32 16.44
CA GLY A 197 -2.99 18.94 16.60
C GLY A 197 -1.87 18.01 16.16
N ILE A 198 -0.86 18.57 15.49
CA ILE A 198 0.42 17.87 15.25
C ILE A 198 1.32 18.20 16.45
N PRO A 199 1.83 17.20 17.19
CA PRO A 199 2.73 17.45 18.32
C PRO A 199 3.98 18.22 17.85
N SER A 200 4.46 19.14 18.70
CA SER A 200 5.66 19.94 18.40
C SER A 200 6.84 19.06 18.06
N GLY A 201 7.58 19.44 17.02
CA GLY A 201 8.74 18.69 16.54
C GLY A 201 8.40 17.38 15.78
N LYS A 202 7.12 17.04 15.63
CA LYS A 202 6.69 15.89 14.83
C LYS A 202 6.45 16.28 13.38
N ILE A 203 6.92 15.46 12.45
CA ILE A 203 6.56 15.50 11.04
C ILE A 203 5.78 14.23 10.77
N TYR A 204 4.57 14.36 10.23
CA TYR A 204 3.78 13.25 9.77
C TYR A 204 3.98 13.07 8.27
N ASP A 205 4.39 11.88 7.87
CA ASP A 205 4.46 11.51 6.47
C ASP A 205 3.23 10.67 6.14
N ASP A 206 2.58 10.96 5.00
CA ASP A 206 1.68 9.99 4.38
C ASP A 206 2.50 8.79 3.88
N PHE A 207 1.84 7.71 3.50
CA PHE A 207 2.56 6.49 3.16
C PHE A 207 3.40 6.60 1.87
N LEU A 208 3.03 7.47 0.91
CA LEU A 208 3.84 7.69 -0.28
C LEU A 208 5.09 8.50 0.07
N THR A 209 4.92 9.60 0.81
CA THR A 209 6.05 10.40 1.31
C THR A 209 6.97 9.55 2.19
N ALA A 210 6.41 8.76 3.11
CA ALA A 210 7.16 7.85 3.97
C ALA A 210 7.96 6.81 3.17
N SER A 211 7.38 6.28 2.08
CA SER A 211 8.05 5.35 1.18
C SER A 211 9.27 5.99 0.50
N TYR A 212 9.13 7.19 -0.05
CA TYR A 212 10.25 7.90 -0.67
C TYR A 212 11.33 8.27 0.36
N ASN A 213 10.95 8.76 1.53
CA ASN A 213 11.85 9.06 2.64
C ASN A 213 12.62 7.82 3.09
N PHE A 214 11.94 6.69 3.25
CA PHE A 214 12.59 5.43 3.61
C PHE A 214 13.61 5.00 2.56
N ARG A 215 13.24 5.02 1.31
CA ARG A 215 14.08 4.66 0.18
C ARG A 215 15.31 5.55 0.04
N TYR A 216 15.22 6.81 0.43
CA TYR A 216 16.35 7.74 0.44
C TYR A 216 17.24 7.59 1.67
N GLY A 217 16.79 6.87 2.69
CA GLY A 217 17.52 6.64 3.93
C GLY A 217 17.29 7.72 5.01
N VAL A 218 16.18 8.44 4.95
CA VAL A 218 15.80 9.47 5.96
C VAL A 218 15.73 8.87 7.36
N TYR A 219 15.26 7.65 7.49
CA TYR A 219 15.12 6.94 8.76
C TYR A 219 16.38 6.16 9.16
N GLY A 220 17.46 6.32 8.43
CA GLY A 220 18.73 5.64 8.58
C GLY A 220 19.11 4.83 7.34
N GLU A 221 20.39 4.47 7.26
CA GLU A 221 20.90 3.63 6.18
C GLU A 221 20.24 2.24 6.22
N ILE A 222 19.77 1.80 5.06
CA ILE A 222 19.08 0.51 4.93
C ILE A 222 20.13 -0.60 5.01
N ASP A 223 19.96 -1.47 6.00
CA ASP A 223 20.91 -2.53 6.28
C ASP A 223 20.19 -3.75 6.86
N ARG A 224 20.79 -4.93 6.66
CA ARG A 224 20.21 -6.22 7.11
C ARG A 224 20.17 -6.32 8.63
N GLY A 225 19.08 -6.87 9.15
CA GLY A 225 18.82 -7.01 10.57
C GLY A 225 18.34 -5.74 11.26
N LYS A 226 18.25 -4.60 10.57
CA LYS A 226 17.77 -3.34 11.15
C LYS A 226 16.26 -3.20 11.13
N ARG A 227 15.77 -2.46 12.12
CA ARG A 227 14.37 -2.05 12.26
C ARG A 227 14.29 -0.53 12.22
N TYR A 228 13.22 -0.03 11.60
CA TYR A 228 12.98 1.40 11.39
C TYR A 228 11.58 1.73 11.86
N SER A 229 11.46 2.79 12.66
CA SER A 229 10.17 3.37 13.02
C SER A 229 9.87 4.52 12.07
N VAL A 230 8.83 4.36 11.26
CA VAL A 230 8.44 5.32 10.23
C VAL A 230 7.22 6.08 10.75
N ALA A 231 7.42 7.36 11.14
CA ALA A 231 6.36 8.20 11.65
C ALA A 231 5.33 8.53 10.56
N THR A 232 4.06 8.29 10.84
CA THR A 232 2.93 8.67 9.98
C THR A 232 1.86 9.39 10.79
N PHE A 233 0.88 9.98 10.12
CA PHE A 233 -0.27 10.55 10.82
C PHE A 233 -1.10 9.45 11.50
N PRO A 234 -1.73 9.76 12.66
CA PRO A 234 -2.45 8.76 13.44
C PRO A 234 -3.58 8.10 12.62
N LYS A 235 -3.55 6.79 12.53
CA LYS A 235 -4.64 5.99 12.01
C LYS A 235 -4.91 4.88 13.02
N LYS A 236 -6.11 4.88 13.63
CA LYS A 236 -6.49 3.91 14.67
C LYS A 236 -5.53 3.84 15.87
N GLY A 237 -5.01 5.00 16.29
CA GLY A 237 -4.16 5.09 17.47
C GLY A 237 -2.67 4.84 17.24
N SER A 238 -2.27 4.32 16.09
CA SER A 238 -0.85 4.19 15.72
C SER A 238 -0.39 5.38 14.91
N SER A 239 0.72 6.00 15.31
CA SER A 239 1.37 7.11 14.60
C SER A 239 2.72 6.72 13.99
N ALA A 240 3.04 5.44 13.97
CA ALA A 240 4.25 4.92 13.35
C ALA A 240 4.03 3.49 12.85
N TYR A 241 4.75 3.13 11.81
CA TYR A 241 4.86 1.76 11.31
C TYR A 241 6.27 1.23 11.57
N GLU A 242 6.37 -0.06 11.86
CA GLU A 242 7.66 -0.73 11.95
C GLU A 242 7.99 -1.39 10.60
N VAL A 243 9.16 -1.03 10.05
CA VAL A 243 9.77 -1.68 8.89
C VAL A 243 11.00 -2.40 9.35
N SER A 244 11.14 -3.68 9.05
CA SER A 244 12.33 -4.47 9.35
C SER A 244 12.96 -5.01 8.06
N ILE A 245 14.27 -4.87 7.92
CA ILE A 245 15.05 -5.59 6.92
C ILE A 245 15.54 -6.86 7.59
N VAL A 246 15.22 -8.00 7.02
CA VAL A 246 15.59 -9.28 7.63
C VAL A 246 17.11 -9.51 7.63
N SER A 247 17.58 -10.44 8.45
CA SER A 247 18.98 -10.83 8.47
C SER A 247 19.40 -11.52 7.16
N ARG A 248 20.70 -11.59 6.88
CA ARG A 248 21.23 -12.28 5.70
C ARG A 248 20.82 -13.77 5.68
N GLU A 249 20.83 -14.41 6.84
CA GLU A 249 20.48 -15.84 6.96
C GLU A 249 19.01 -16.09 6.64
N GLU A 250 18.11 -15.21 7.08
CA GLU A 250 16.68 -15.31 6.75
C GLU A 250 16.45 -15.02 5.27
N GLU A 251 17.11 -14.00 4.73
CA GLU A 251 17.06 -13.66 3.31
C GLU A 251 17.51 -14.85 2.43
N GLU A 252 18.64 -15.47 2.76
CA GLU A 252 19.15 -16.62 2.01
C GLU A 252 18.24 -17.85 2.11
N ARG A 253 17.62 -18.09 3.27
CA ARG A 253 16.60 -19.15 3.41
C ARG A 253 15.43 -18.90 2.48
N ARG A 254 14.96 -17.65 2.40
CA ARG A 254 13.89 -17.23 1.49
C ARG A 254 14.29 -17.43 0.03
N ARG A 255 15.46 -16.97 -0.37
CA ARG A 255 15.96 -17.13 -1.73
C ARG A 255 15.94 -18.58 -2.18
N ARG A 256 16.38 -19.49 -1.32
CA ARG A 256 16.36 -20.93 -1.60
C ARG A 256 14.94 -21.48 -1.73
N SER A 257 14.03 -21.10 -0.82
CA SER A 257 12.66 -21.63 -0.82
C SER A 257 11.83 -21.12 -1.99
N GLU A 258 12.01 -19.88 -2.42
CA GLU A 258 11.23 -19.23 -3.48
C GLU A 258 11.85 -19.38 -4.87
N LYS A 259 13.03 -20.00 -5.01
CA LYS A 259 13.81 -20.13 -6.26
C LYS A 259 13.92 -18.80 -7.00
N LEU A 260 14.34 -17.77 -6.29
CA LEU A 260 14.29 -16.39 -6.76
C LEU A 260 15.22 -16.14 -7.93
N LYS A 261 14.77 -15.30 -8.87
CA LYS A 261 15.58 -14.74 -9.94
C LYS A 261 16.41 -13.55 -9.43
N ASP A 262 17.43 -13.19 -10.19
CA ASP A 262 18.27 -12.02 -9.92
C ASP A 262 17.46 -10.71 -9.79
N GLY A 263 18.08 -9.70 -9.17
CA GLY A 263 17.48 -8.37 -9.01
C GLY A 263 16.71 -8.14 -7.71
N LYS A 264 16.66 -9.14 -6.81
CA LYS A 264 16.10 -9.04 -5.46
C LYS A 264 17.24 -9.01 -4.45
N GLU A 265 17.43 -7.91 -3.71
CA GLU A 265 18.58 -7.73 -2.84
C GLU A 265 18.22 -7.83 -1.36
N TYR A 266 17.22 -7.08 -0.90
CA TYR A 266 16.83 -7.07 0.50
C TYR A 266 15.40 -7.54 0.67
N TYR A 267 15.16 -8.34 1.71
CA TYR A 267 13.82 -8.74 2.10
C TYR A 267 13.35 -7.92 3.28
N LEU A 268 12.20 -7.28 3.13
CA LEU A 268 11.61 -6.46 4.18
C LEU A 268 10.31 -7.03 4.69
N LYS A 269 9.98 -6.66 5.93
CA LYS A 269 8.69 -6.87 6.57
C LYS A 269 8.18 -5.54 7.09
N LEU A 270 6.92 -5.23 6.79
CA LEU A 270 6.20 -4.07 7.28
C LEU A 270 5.02 -4.56 8.10
N ALA A 271 5.04 -4.29 9.41
CA ALA A 271 3.95 -4.63 10.31
C ALA A 271 2.94 -3.49 10.37
N LEU A 272 1.69 -3.78 10.04
CA LEU A 272 0.54 -2.89 10.11
C LEU A 272 -0.55 -3.51 10.98
N ASP A 273 -1.52 -2.68 11.39
CA ASP A 273 -2.74 -3.21 12.00
C ASP A 273 -3.46 -4.18 11.03
N PRO A 274 -3.80 -5.41 11.46
CA PRO A 274 -4.54 -6.38 10.65
C PRO A 274 -5.83 -5.84 10.03
N GLU A 275 -6.49 -4.89 10.68
CA GLU A 275 -7.66 -4.23 10.10
C GLU A 275 -7.32 -3.31 8.91
N ILE A 276 -6.08 -2.83 8.81
CA ILE A 276 -5.62 -2.03 7.68
C ILE A 276 -5.34 -2.93 6.48
N THR A 277 -4.67 -4.05 6.69
CA THR A 277 -4.31 -5.01 5.65
C THR A 277 -5.45 -5.94 5.25
N HIS A 278 -6.49 -6.01 6.08
CA HIS A 278 -7.55 -7.03 5.98
C HIS A 278 -7.00 -8.46 5.93
N SER A 279 -5.86 -8.69 6.55
CA SER A 279 -5.21 -9.99 6.67
C SER A 279 -5.15 -10.42 8.13
N LYS A 280 -4.86 -11.69 8.38
CA LYS A 280 -4.81 -12.21 9.75
C LYS A 280 -3.67 -11.59 10.58
N GLU A 281 -2.53 -11.38 9.97
CA GLU A 281 -1.30 -10.97 10.67
C GLU A 281 -0.96 -9.50 10.52
N GLY A 282 -1.57 -8.78 9.58
CA GLY A 282 -1.22 -7.38 9.30
C GLY A 282 0.17 -7.22 8.67
N LEU A 283 0.77 -8.30 8.17
CA LEU A 283 2.13 -8.31 7.68
C LEU A 283 2.19 -8.15 6.15
N ILE A 284 2.93 -7.13 5.71
CA ILE A 284 3.35 -6.97 4.32
C ILE A 284 4.81 -7.39 4.22
N GLU A 285 5.11 -8.27 3.30
CA GLU A 285 6.46 -8.72 3.02
C GLU A 285 6.85 -8.33 1.59
N GLY A 286 8.13 -8.09 1.33
CA GLY A 286 8.53 -7.71 -0.02
C GLY A 286 10.03 -7.74 -0.26
N TRP A 287 10.38 -7.75 -1.54
CA TRP A 287 11.75 -7.70 -2.03
C TRP A 287 12.09 -6.33 -2.61
N LEU A 288 13.26 -5.89 -2.31
CA LEU A 288 13.88 -4.70 -2.86
C LEU A 288 14.99 -5.09 -3.83
N SER A 289 15.13 -4.34 -4.93
CA SER A 289 16.32 -4.45 -5.74
C SER A 289 17.50 -3.77 -5.05
N LYS A 290 18.67 -3.97 -5.60
CA LYS A 290 19.92 -3.32 -5.30
C LYS A 290 19.86 -1.79 -5.44
N GLU A 291 19.10 -1.31 -6.42
CA GLU A 291 18.89 0.11 -6.68
C GLU A 291 17.68 0.70 -5.96
N LEU A 292 17.13 0.04 -4.94
CA LEU A 292 15.99 0.40 -4.10
C LEU A 292 14.61 0.45 -4.81
N TYR A 293 14.41 -0.27 -5.92
CA TYR A 293 13.07 -0.49 -6.44
C TYR A 293 12.38 -1.64 -5.72
N PRO A 294 11.11 -1.52 -5.34
CA PRO A 294 10.34 -2.66 -4.90
C PRO A 294 10.06 -3.56 -6.09
N THR A 295 10.61 -4.72 -6.03
CA THR A 295 10.47 -5.68 -7.13
C THR A 295 9.29 -6.58 -6.93
N GLU A 296 8.97 -6.90 -5.68
CA GLU A 296 7.85 -7.76 -5.34
C GLU A 296 7.38 -7.48 -3.93
N GLY A 297 6.08 -7.62 -3.69
CA GLY A 297 5.49 -7.56 -2.36
C GLY A 297 4.32 -8.50 -2.23
N SER A 298 4.05 -8.94 -1.01
CA SER A 298 2.94 -9.84 -0.71
C SER A 298 2.27 -9.51 0.61
N ILE A 299 0.97 -9.74 0.67
CA ILE A 299 0.17 -9.77 1.89
C ILE A 299 -0.44 -11.15 1.96
N ARG A 300 -0.18 -11.88 3.05
CA ARG A 300 -0.68 -13.23 3.22
C ARG A 300 -2.05 -13.25 3.89
N ASP A 301 -2.80 -14.31 3.63
CA ASP A 301 -4.07 -14.59 4.30
C ASP A 301 -5.05 -13.41 4.30
N VAL A 302 -5.09 -12.66 3.20
CA VAL A 302 -6.10 -11.62 3.01
C VAL A 302 -7.47 -12.28 2.97
N VAL A 303 -8.37 -11.77 3.81
CA VAL A 303 -9.71 -12.35 3.96
C VAL A 303 -10.43 -12.43 2.61
N LEU A 304 -10.89 -13.62 2.24
CA LEU A 304 -11.55 -13.99 0.97
C LEU A 304 -10.63 -14.11 -0.26
N PHE A 305 -9.39 -13.60 -0.22
CA PHE A 305 -8.51 -13.58 -1.40
C PHE A 305 -7.27 -14.46 -1.26
N GLY A 306 -6.94 -14.92 -0.03
CA GLY A 306 -5.70 -15.61 0.21
C GLY A 306 -4.50 -14.67 0.06
N ASP A 307 -3.43 -15.15 -0.55
CA ASP A 307 -2.22 -14.35 -0.74
C ASP A 307 -2.37 -13.39 -1.92
N VAL A 308 -2.16 -12.12 -1.66
CA VAL A 308 -2.11 -11.05 -2.68
C VAL A 308 -0.65 -10.71 -2.94
N THR A 309 -0.25 -10.74 -4.21
CA THR A 309 1.14 -10.46 -4.61
C THR A 309 1.19 -9.34 -5.64
N GLY A 310 2.16 -8.46 -5.52
CA GLY A 310 2.46 -7.42 -6.50
C GLY A 310 3.89 -7.60 -7.02
N ARG A 311 4.10 -7.48 -8.33
CA ARG A 311 5.40 -7.63 -8.97
C ARG A 311 5.67 -6.46 -9.92
N LEU A 312 6.89 -5.90 -9.84
CA LEU A 312 7.36 -4.88 -10.76
C LEU A 312 7.52 -5.47 -12.16
N ILE A 313 6.88 -4.85 -13.15
CA ILE A 313 6.94 -5.27 -14.57
C ILE A 313 7.63 -4.23 -15.45
N HIS A 314 7.67 -2.97 -15.03
CA HIS A 314 8.32 -1.91 -15.77
C HIS A 314 8.82 -0.82 -14.83
N LYS A 315 9.99 -0.26 -15.13
CA LYS A 315 10.59 0.85 -14.39
C LYS A 315 11.23 1.85 -15.33
N VAL A 316 11.00 3.13 -15.05
CA VAL A 316 11.71 4.26 -15.69
C VAL A 316 12.20 5.17 -14.59
N ARG A 317 13.39 5.73 -14.77
CA ARG A 317 13.92 6.87 -14.01
C ARG A 317 14.81 7.65 -14.96
N SER A 318 14.60 8.95 -15.04
CA SER A 318 15.40 9.86 -15.84
C SER A 318 16.74 10.18 -15.17
#